data_1f5977493ec9f21f76d092615c8ddacb
#
_entry.id   1f5977493ec9f21f76d092615c8ddacb
#
_cell.length_a   1.000
_cell.length_b   1.000
_cell.length_c   1.000
_cell.angle_alpha   90.00
_cell.angle_beta   90.00
_cell.angle_gamma   90.00
#
_symmetry.space_group_name_H-M   'P 1'
#
loop_
_entity.id
_entity.type
_entity.pdbx_description
1 polymer ?
#
loop_
_entity_poly.entity_id
_entity_poly.type
_entity_poly.pdbx_seq_one_letter_code
_entity_poly.pdbx_strand_id
1 'polypeptide(L)'
;RGGAGARAGAAAGGGAPGSGPGWGQPEPQQQQQQRPWGGAPGGGPGAAAGAEPAAGPGGGVRAFVGYNVYKGKAALQFSPVKAQFAPFTDRQGQAALRLDRKGSILCQFAPAAGERQYDWEKKQTFALSADELGSLLAMDAFKDEVSFFHDPNMGGQGQGLVQKALKVGPSPDGKVLFFSLDVKSGGSPNQRISVPVSRGEFAVLCSLIHSVLPSLLGWDLWRDFVHLGTDAEKQRLEQGQERGGVSDPPPF
;
A
#
# COMPACT_ATOMS: atom_id res chain seq x y z
N ARG A 1 50.38 38.44 36.54
CA ARG A 1 50.04 38.26 37.98
C ARG A 1 48.76 37.46 38.05
N GLY A 2 48.75 36.17 38.28
CA GLY A 2 49.07 35.43 39.50
C GLY A 2 47.78 34.81 39.94
N GLY A 3 47.65 33.60 40.17
CA GLY A 3 48.21 32.41 40.68
C GLY A 3 47.08 31.40 40.74
N ALA A 4 47.24 30.19 40.36
CA ALA A 4 47.65 29.03 41.13
C ALA A 4 46.74 28.66 42.31
N GLY A 5 46.23 27.42 42.30
CA GLY A 5 45.65 26.80 43.48
C GLY A 5 45.01 25.46 43.19
N ALA A 6 45.75 24.39 43.33
CA ALA A 6 45.37 22.98 43.24
C ALA A 6 44.72 22.47 44.56
N ARG A 7 44.09 21.33 44.48
CA ARG A 7 44.01 20.11 45.35
C ARG A 7 42.56 19.61 45.43
N ALA A 8 42.24 18.41 44.90
CA ALA A 8 42.44 17.07 45.49
C ALA A 8 41.59 16.82 46.75
N GLY A 9 40.74 15.83 46.68
CA GLY A 9 39.98 15.24 47.75
C GLY A 9 39.08 14.09 47.30
N ALA A 10 39.57 12.88 47.50
CA ALA A 10 38.82 11.65 47.35
C ALA A 10 37.91 11.39 48.55
N ALA A 11 36.78 10.71 48.35
CA ALA A 11 36.29 9.60 49.22
C ALA A 11 35.00 9.03 48.71
N ALA A 12 35.02 7.85 48.47
CA ALA A 12 34.25 6.64 48.57
C ALA A 12 32.95 6.73 49.42
N GLY A 13 31.92 6.09 48.91
CA GLY A 13 30.69 5.83 49.64
C GLY A 13 29.71 5.11 48.76
N GLY A 14 29.66 3.82 48.88
CA GLY A 14 28.84 2.85 48.23
C GLY A 14 27.36 2.90 48.62
N GLY A 15 26.53 2.40 47.79
CA GLY A 15 25.10 2.20 48.00
C GLY A 15 24.42 1.73 46.73
N ALA A 16 24.33 0.46 46.54
CA ALA A 16 23.40 -0.18 45.64
C ALA A 16 22.24 -0.78 46.48
N PRO A 17 21.20 -1.35 45.92
CA PRO A 17 20.45 -1.05 44.69
C PRO A 17 18.91 -0.86 44.95
N GLY A 18 18.25 -0.09 44.16
CA GLY A 18 16.80 -0.02 44.12
C GLY A 18 16.29 -0.64 42.84
N SER A 19 15.66 -1.78 42.96
CA SER A 19 14.92 -2.48 41.88
C SER A 19 13.69 -1.67 41.50
N GLY A 20 13.74 -0.96 40.38
CA GLY A 20 12.58 -0.36 39.74
C GLY A 20 12.03 -1.32 38.66
N PRO A 21 10.71 -1.36 38.41
CA PRO A 21 10.10 -2.27 37.45
C PRO A 21 10.58 -1.93 36.04
N GLY A 22 11.12 -2.97 35.39
CA GLY A 22 11.63 -2.88 34.04
C GLY A 22 10.51 -2.59 33.04
N TRP A 23 10.62 -1.47 32.41
CA TRP A 23 9.92 -1.18 31.17
C TRP A 23 10.56 -2.06 30.10
N GLY A 24 9.78 -3.08 29.65
CA GLY A 24 10.21 -3.97 28.57
C GLY A 24 10.61 -3.14 27.35
N GLN A 25 11.81 -3.38 26.88
CA GLN A 25 12.27 -2.87 25.59
C GLN A 25 11.33 -3.41 24.51
N PRO A 26 10.89 -2.59 23.54
CA PRO A 26 10.15 -3.11 22.41
C PRO A 26 11.05 -4.08 21.64
N GLU A 27 10.55 -5.31 21.44
CA GLU A 27 11.20 -6.28 20.58
C GLU A 27 11.46 -5.67 19.20
N PRO A 28 12.61 -5.95 18.58
CA PRO A 28 12.87 -5.50 17.22
C PRO A 28 11.81 -6.12 16.30
N GLN A 29 10.97 -5.28 15.73
CA GLN A 29 10.05 -5.67 14.68
C GLN A 29 10.86 -6.33 13.56
N GLN A 30 10.62 -7.61 13.34
CA GLN A 30 11.16 -8.33 12.21
C GLN A 30 10.71 -7.59 10.95
N GLN A 31 11.68 -6.92 10.32
CA GLN A 31 11.52 -6.32 9.00
C GLN A 31 11.14 -7.44 8.04
N GLN A 32 9.86 -7.47 7.65
CA GLN A 32 9.40 -8.34 6.58
C GLN A 32 10.17 -7.95 5.31
N GLN A 33 11.06 -8.82 4.89
CA GLN A 33 11.80 -8.70 3.64
C GLN A 33 10.76 -8.56 2.50
N GLN A 34 10.66 -7.37 1.94
CA GLN A 34 9.92 -7.15 0.71
C GLN A 34 10.69 -7.87 -0.40
N ARG A 35 10.12 -8.97 -0.90
CA ARG A 35 10.62 -9.65 -2.08
C ARG A 35 10.63 -8.68 -3.26
N PRO A 36 11.69 -8.67 -4.10
CA PRO A 36 11.74 -7.77 -5.24
C PRO A 36 10.57 -8.03 -6.18
N TRP A 37 9.96 -6.96 -6.63
CA TRP A 37 8.91 -6.99 -7.65
C TRP A 37 9.49 -7.56 -8.94
N GLY A 38 9.25 -8.85 -9.18
CA GLY A 38 9.55 -9.48 -10.47
C GLY A 38 8.72 -8.80 -11.54
N GLY A 39 9.38 -8.26 -12.56
CA GLY A 39 8.77 -7.57 -13.68
C GLY A 39 7.71 -8.44 -14.34
N ALA A 40 6.53 -7.88 -14.54
CA ALA A 40 5.55 -8.45 -15.45
C ALA A 40 6.09 -8.35 -16.88
N PRO A 41 6.00 -9.41 -17.71
CA PRO A 41 6.38 -9.33 -19.10
C PRO A 41 5.49 -8.33 -19.83
N GLY A 42 6.12 -7.43 -20.60
CA GLY A 42 5.47 -6.42 -21.40
C GLY A 42 4.53 -7.01 -22.42
N GLY A 43 3.28 -6.52 -22.42
CA GLY A 43 2.32 -6.67 -23.50
C GLY A 43 1.95 -5.29 -24.02
N GLY A 44 2.44 -4.91 -25.20
CA GLY A 44 2.04 -3.69 -25.89
C GLY A 44 0.60 -3.79 -26.41
N PRO A 45 -0.10 -2.67 -26.63
CA PRO A 45 -1.41 -2.66 -27.25
C PRO A 45 -1.28 -2.75 -28.78
N GLY A 46 -1.15 -3.96 -29.30
CA GLY A 46 -1.46 -4.25 -30.69
C GLY A 46 -2.91 -4.68 -30.77
N ALA A 47 -3.72 -3.91 -31.49
CA ALA A 47 -5.08 -4.30 -31.82
C ALA A 47 -5.07 -5.60 -32.61
N ALA A 48 -5.52 -6.69 -31.99
CA ALA A 48 -5.92 -7.91 -32.68
C ALA A 48 -7.16 -8.45 -31.96
N ALA A 49 -8.26 -8.41 -32.66
CA ALA A 49 -9.49 -9.10 -32.29
C ALA A 49 -9.24 -10.60 -32.21
N GLY A 50 -9.71 -11.25 -31.13
CA GLY A 50 -9.98 -12.69 -31.10
C GLY A 50 -8.82 -13.57 -30.65
N ALA A 51 -8.39 -13.44 -29.36
CA ALA A 51 -7.75 -14.55 -28.67
C ALA A 51 -8.36 -14.60 -27.27
N GLU A 52 -9.05 -15.67 -26.95
CA GLU A 52 -9.50 -15.97 -25.60
C GLU A 52 -8.31 -16.01 -24.66
N PRO A 53 -8.38 -15.37 -23.47
CA PRO A 53 -7.29 -15.41 -22.52
C PRO A 53 -7.17 -16.84 -21.97
N ALA A 54 -6.04 -17.48 -22.23
CA ALA A 54 -5.71 -18.76 -21.62
C ALA A 54 -5.77 -18.64 -20.09
N ALA A 55 -6.69 -19.38 -19.48
CA ALA A 55 -6.84 -19.50 -18.05
C ALA A 55 -5.58 -20.18 -17.48
N GLY A 56 -4.75 -19.42 -16.72
CA GLY A 56 -3.69 -20.01 -15.89
C GLY A 56 -4.30 -20.79 -14.72
N PRO A 57 -3.53 -21.64 -14.02
CA PRO A 57 -4.00 -22.47 -12.92
C PRO A 57 -4.40 -21.58 -11.72
N GLY A 58 -5.67 -21.24 -11.67
CA GLY A 58 -6.29 -20.31 -10.72
C GLY A 58 -7.17 -19.35 -11.48
N GLY A 59 -8.21 -19.89 -12.18
CA GLY A 59 -9.03 -19.21 -13.17
C GLY A 59 -9.86 -18.01 -12.66
N GLY A 60 -9.20 -16.96 -12.19
CA GLY A 60 -9.83 -15.68 -11.84
C GLY A 60 -9.82 -14.72 -13.01
N VAL A 61 -10.95 -14.11 -13.31
CA VAL A 61 -11.07 -13.01 -14.27
C VAL A 61 -10.17 -11.86 -13.84
N ARG A 62 -9.27 -11.41 -14.73
CA ARG A 62 -8.42 -10.24 -14.48
C ARG A 62 -9.18 -8.99 -14.90
N ALA A 63 -9.40 -8.06 -13.96
CA ALA A 63 -9.93 -6.75 -14.25
C ALA A 63 -8.77 -5.74 -14.29
N PHE A 64 -8.66 -5.00 -15.40
CA PHE A 64 -7.72 -3.90 -15.54
C PHE A 64 -8.49 -2.59 -15.36
N VAL A 65 -8.32 -1.97 -14.20
CA VAL A 65 -8.94 -0.70 -13.86
C VAL A 65 -7.85 0.32 -13.56
N GLY A 66 -8.03 1.52 -14.06
CA GLY A 66 -7.07 2.61 -13.81
C GLY A 66 -7.71 3.95 -14.04
N TYR A 67 -7.27 4.95 -13.29
CA TYR A 67 -7.60 6.34 -13.49
C TYR A 67 -6.41 7.06 -14.12
N ASN A 68 -6.62 7.70 -15.27
CA ASN A 68 -5.56 8.29 -16.07
C ASN A 68 -5.68 9.81 -16.14
N VAL A 69 -4.56 10.49 -15.94
CA VAL A 69 -4.39 11.94 -16.12
C VAL A 69 -3.39 12.16 -17.27
N TYR A 70 -3.86 12.71 -18.37
CA TYR A 70 -3.06 12.96 -19.56
C TYR A 70 -2.71 14.45 -19.66
N LYS A 71 -1.41 14.78 -19.78
CA LYS A 71 -0.90 16.14 -19.93
C LYS A 71 0.13 16.20 -21.05
N GLY A 72 0.43 17.38 -21.56
CA GLY A 72 1.29 17.54 -22.74
C GLY A 72 2.68 16.90 -22.63
N LYS A 73 3.27 16.82 -21.43
CA LYS A 73 4.65 16.29 -21.23
C LYS A 73 4.71 14.87 -20.69
N ALA A 74 3.66 14.39 -20.04
CA ALA A 74 3.60 13.06 -19.46
C ALA A 74 2.16 12.64 -19.14
N ALA A 75 1.94 11.35 -18.98
CA ALA A 75 0.72 10.76 -18.41
C ALA A 75 1.01 10.19 -17.04
N LEU A 76 -0.01 10.19 -16.18
CA LEU A 76 -0.01 9.57 -14.87
C LEU A 76 -1.23 8.64 -14.78
N GLN A 77 -0.98 7.36 -14.50
CA GLN A 77 -2.01 6.36 -14.28
C GLN A 77 -1.98 5.89 -12.82
N PHE A 78 -3.15 5.82 -12.20
CA PHE A 78 -3.35 5.21 -10.89
C PHE A 78 -4.07 3.88 -11.06
N SER A 79 -3.48 2.80 -10.55
CA SER A 79 -4.03 1.45 -10.67
C SER A 79 -4.00 0.73 -9.32
N PRO A 80 -5.14 0.25 -8.79
CA PRO A 80 -5.16 -0.47 -7.53
C PRO A 80 -4.60 -1.89 -7.70
N VAL A 81 -3.83 -2.33 -6.72
CA VAL A 81 -3.33 -3.70 -6.57
C VAL A 81 -3.96 -4.27 -5.30
N LYS A 82 -4.67 -5.37 -5.42
CA LYS A 82 -5.35 -6.02 -4.30
C LYS A 82 -4.38 -6.58 -3.27
N ALA A 83 -4.83 -6.65 -2.03
CA ALA A 83 -4.19 -7.44 -0.99
C ALA A 83 -4.09 -8.92 -1.40
N GLN A 84 -3.03 -9.59 -0.96
CA GLN A 84 -2.82 -11.02 -1.19
C GLN A 84 -2.93 -11.77 0.13
N PHE A 85 -3.55 -12.94 0.09
CA PHE A 85 -3.75 -13.79 1.26
C PHE A 85 -3.08 -15.14 1.03
N ALA A 86 -2.55 -15.70 2.11
CA ALA A 86 -2.00 -17.06 2.13
C ALA A 86 -2.86 -17.95 3.06
N PRO A 87 -3.19 -19.17 2.64
CA PRO A 87 -3.86 -20.12 3.50
C PRO A 87 -2.90 -20.59 4.61
N PHE A 88 -3.46 -20.82 5.80
CA PHE A 88 -2.73 -21.43 6.90
C PHE A 88 -3.70 -22.24 7.77
N THR A 89 -3.17 -23.09 8.63
CA THR A 89 -3.95 -23.83 9.63
C THR A 89 -3.76 -23.14 10.98
N ASP A 90 -4.86 -22.80 11.63
CA ASP A 90 -4.83 -22.16 12.95
C ASP A 90 -4.43 -23.15 14.06
N ARG A 91 -4.36 -22.67 15.30
CA ARG A 91 -4.00 -23.51 16.46
C ARG A 91 -5.03 -24.58 16.80
N GLN A 92 -6.26 -24.43 16.31
CA GLN A 92 -7.37 -25.37 16.46
C GLN A 92 -7.43 -26.40 15.32
N GLY A 93 -6.50 -26.33 14.36
CA GLY A 93 -6.48 -27.21 13.19
C GLY A 93 -7.45 -26.79 12.08
N GLN A 94 -8.02 -25.56 12.14
CA GLN A 94 -8.96 -25.06 11.15
C GLN A 94 -8.23 -24.32 10.02
N ALA A 95 -8.74 -24.47 8.80
CA ALA A 95 -8.24 -23.71 7.65
C ALA A 95 -8.60 -22.23 7.79
N ALA A 96 -7.62 -21.36 7.64
CA ALA A 96 -7.77 -19.92 7.76
C ALA A 96 -6.95 -19.19 6.67
N LEU A 97 -7.22 -17.91 6.48
CA LEU A 97 -6.46 -17.03 5.59
C LEU A 97 -5.77 -15.93 6.41
N ARG A 98 -4.51 -15.68 6.11
CA ARG A 98 -3.78 -14.53 6.66
C ARG A 98 -3.39 -13.58 5.54
N LEU A 99 -3.33 -12.30 5.86
CA LEU A 99 -2.81 -11.29 4.95
C LEU A 99 -1.31 -11.54 4.73
N ASP A 100 -0.94 -11.90 3.49
CA ASP A 100 0.45 -12.13 3.09
C ASP A 100 1.09 -10.84 2.59
N ARG A 101 0.36 -10.09 1.75
CA ARG A 101 0.81 -8.80 1.23
C ARG A 101 -0.33 -7.79 1.22
N LYS A 102 -0.10 -6.62 1.80
CA LYS A 102 -1.03 -5.49 1.69
C LYS A 102 -1.14 -5.04 0.23
N GLY A 103 -2.31 -4.55 -0.16
CA GLY A 103 -2.50 -3.90 -1.43
C GLY A 103 -1.85 -2.52 -1.49
N SER A 104 -1.84 -1.93 -2.68
CA SER A 104 -1.26 -0.60 -2.94
C SER A 104 -1.93 0.04 -4.14
N ILE A 105 -1.71 1.34 -4.34
CA ILE A 105 -2.02 2.00 -5.62
C ILE A 105 -0.71 2.26 -6.37
N LEU A 106 -0.61 1.74 -7.59
CA LEU A 106 0.50 2.03 -8.48
C LEU A 106 0.29 3.37 -9.16
N CYS A 107 1.23 4.29 -8.98
CA CYS A 107 1.36 5.52 -9.74
C CYS A 107 2.34 5.27 -10.88
N GLN A 108 1.86 5.19 -12.12
CA GLN A 108 2.68 4.93 -13.30
C GLN A 108 2.82 6.21 -14.12
N PHE A 109 4.05 6.69 -14.27
CA PHE A 109 4.40 7.90 -14.99
C PHE A 109 4.98 7.53 -16.35
N ALA A 110 4.30 7.88 -17.43
CA ALA A 110 4.76 7.66 -18.80
C ALA A 110 5.16 9.01 -19.44
N PRO A 111 6.41 9.17 -19.92
CA PRO A 111 6.81 10.37 -20.63
C PRO A 111 6.08 10.49 -21.97
N ALA A 112 5.89 11.71 -22.47
CA ALA A 112 5.35 11.92 -23.81
C ALA A 112 6.34 11.41 -24.88
N ALA A 113 5.83 10.67 -25.85
CA ALA A 113 6.55 10.24 -27.05
C ALA A 113 6.25 11.12 -28.27
N GLY A 114 5.14 11.87 -28.24
CA GLY A 114 4.68 12.75 -29.29
C GLY A 114 3.41 13.48 -28.86
N GLU A 115 2.75 14.15 -29.79
CA GLU A 115 1.48 14.82 -29.51
C GLU A 115 0.41 13.78 -29.16
N ARG A 116 -0.12 13.85 -27.93
CA ARG A 116 -1.11 12.89 -27.35
C ARG A 116 -0.67 11.43 -27.35
N GLN A 117 0.66 11.19 -27.45
CA GLN A 117 1.24 9.85 -27.38
C GLN A 117 2.17 9.75 -26.18
N TYR A 118 2.15 8.61 -25.48
CA TYR A 118 2.94 8.38 -24.27
C TYR A 118 3.70 7.06 -24.37
N ASP A 119 4.96 7.10 -23.93
CA ASP A 119 5.85 5.93 -23.93
C ASP A 119 5.64 5.10 -22.65
N TRP A 120 4.70 4.17 -22.72
CA TRP A 120 4.39 3.28 -21.61
C TRP A 120 5.46 2.20 -21.39
N GLU A 121 6.37 1.99 -22.33
CA GLU A 121 7.51 1.06 -22.16
C GLU A 121 8.55 1.69 -21.22
N LYS A 122 8.75 2.99 -21.30
CA LYS A 122 9.64 3.76 -20.43
C LYS A 122 8.96 4.29 -19.16
N LYS A 123 7.77 3.80 -18.82
CA LYS A 123 7.06 4.23 -17.62
C LYS A 123 7.87 3.97 -16.37
N GLN A 124 7.76 4.90 -15.44
CA GLN A 124 8.26 4.75 -14.09
C GLN A 124 7.09 4.50 -13.12
N THR A 125 7.24 3.51 -12.24
CA THR A 125 6.19 3.12 -11.29
C THR A 125 6.62 3.44 -9.88
N PHE A 126 5.70 4.02 -9.11
CA PHE A 126 5.78 4.22 -7.67
C PHE A 126 4.55 3.59 -7.02
N ALA A 127 4.72 2.72 -6.02
CA ALA A 127 3.61 2.05 -5.36
C ALA A 127 3.30 2.75 -4.04
N LEU A 128 2.14 3.40 -3.93
CA LEU A 128 1.68 4.02 -2.69
C LEU A 128 1.05 2.98 -1.77
N SER A 129 1.55 2.86 -0.57
CA SER A 129 0.99 2.08 0.53
C SER A 129 -0.28 2.73 1.09
N ALA A 130 -1.05 1.99 1.91
CA ALA A 130 -2.24 2.53 2.56
C ALA A 130 -1.92 3.74 3.47
N ASP A 131 -0.78 3.72 4.15
CA ASP A 131 -0.34 4.81 5.04
C ASP A 131 0.04 6.08 4.26
N GLU A 132 0.73 5.92 3.11
CA GLU A 132 1.07 7.03 2.21
C GLU A 132 -0.18 7.61 1.53
N LEU A 133 -1.16 6.75 1.18
CA LEU A 133 -2.46 7.20 0.69
C LEU A 133 -3.23 7.97 1.77
N GLY A 134 -3.16 7.53 3.03
CA GLY A 134 -3.68 8.26 4.18
C GLY A 134 -3.07 9.66 4.31
N SER A 135 -1.76 9.78 4.10
CA SER A 135 -1.05 11.07 4.11
C SER A 135 -1.52 11.99 2.97
N LEU A 136 -1.78 11.44 1.77
CA LEU A 136 -2.38 12.20 0.67
C LEU A 136 -3.79 12.69 0.97
N LEU A 137 -4.59 11.88 1.66
CA LEU A 137 -5.95 12.26 2.04
C LEU A 137 -5.98 13.29 3.17
N ALA A 138 -4.99 13.27 4.07
CA ALA A 138 -4.89 14.16 5.21
C ALA A 138 -4.30 15.53 4.88
N MET A 139 -3.58 15.68 3.75
CA MET A 139 -2.98 16.95 3.35
C MET A 139 -4.04 17.99 2.98
N ASP A 140 -3.82 19.26 3.36
CA ASP A 140 -4.57 20.38 2.77
C ASP A 140 -4.10 20.55 1.32
N ALA A 141 -4.77 19.88 0.40
CA ALA A 141 -4.46 19.95 -1.01
C ALA A 141 -4.39 21.41 -1.45
N PHE A 142 -3.33 21.80 -2.14
CA PHE A 142 -3.06 23.15 -2.61
C PHE A 142 -2.44 24.12 -1.59
N LYS A 143 -2.11 23.66 -0.39
CA LYS A 143 -1.27 24.37 0.60
C LYS A 143 -0.08 23.54 1.02
N ASP A 144 -0.32 22.24 1.30
CA ASP A 144 0.67 21.34 1.84
C ASP A 144 1.43 20.60 0.74
N GLU A 145 2.59 20.11 1.10
CA GLU A 145 3.44 19.28 0.28
C GLU A 145 3.75 17.99 1.05
N VAL A 146 3.64 16.85 0.38
CA VAL A 146 4.06 15.55 0.92
C VAL A 146 5.10 14.92 0.00
N SER A 147 6.03 14.16 0.62
CA SER A 147 7.08 13.46 -0.10
C SER A 147 7.23 12.05 0.45
N PHE A 148 7.31 11.08 -0.47
CA PHE A 148 7.50 9.67 -0.17
C PHE A 148 8.79 9.19 -0.81
N PHE A 149 9.54 8.36 -0.08
CA PHE A 149 10.82 7.83 -0.55
C PHE A 149 10.80 6.31 -0.50
N HIS A 150 11.18 5.68 -1.63
CA HIS A 150 11.32 4.24 -1.72
C HIS A 150 12.71 3.87 -2.24
N ASP A 151 13.34 2.93 -1.55
CA ASP A 151 14.49 2.18 -2.04
C ASP A 151 14.06 0.70 -2.14
N PRO A 152 13.71 0.21 -3.33
CA PRO A 152 13.23 -1.17 -3.49
C PRO A 152 14.26 -2.24 -3.12
N ASN A 153 15.52 -1.87 -2.99
CA ASN A 153 16.61 -2.75 -2.62
C ASN A 153 17.08 -2.54 -1.17
N MET A 154 16.33 -1.82 -0.35
CA MET A 154 16.69 -1.55 1.06
C MET A 154 16.91 -2.88 1.82
N GLY A 155 18.06 -3.01 2.46
CA GLY A 155 18.47 -4.22 3.20
C GLY A 155 19.03 -5.36 2.34
N GLY A 156 19.21 -5.17 1.02
CA GLY A 156 19.81 -6.14 0.10
C GLY A 156 21.11 -5.67 -0.54
N GLN A 157 21.74 -6.52 -1.35
CA GLN A 157 23.02 -6.22 -2.05
C GLN A 157 22.89 -5.08 -3.08
N GLY A 158 21.69 -4.61 -3.39
CA GLY A 158 21.43 -3.51 -4.33
C GLY A 158 20.94 -2.23 -3.65
N GLN A 159 21.11 -2.08 -2.33
CA GLN A 159 20.68 -0.90 -1.60
C GLN A 159 21.31 0.38 -2.19
N GLY A 160 20.44 1.37 -2.45
CA GLY A 160 20.87 2.64 -3.03
C GLY A 160 21.04 2.64 -4.55
N LEU A 161 21.04 1.49 -5.23
CA LEU A 161 21.16 1.43 -6.70
C LEU A 161 19.95 2.03 -7.42
N VAL A 162 18.76 1.86 -6.85
CA VAL A 162 17.54 2.47 -7.37
C VAL A 162 16.82 3.17 -6.24
N GLN A 163 16.68 4.47 -6.35
CA GLN A 163 15.94 5.28 -5.37
C GLN A 163 14.84 6.04 -6.09
N LYS A 164 13.66 6.05 -5.51
CA LYS A 164 12.51 6.78 -6.04
C LYS A 164 11.95 7.70 -4.97
N ALA A 165 11.73 8.97 -5.34
CA ALA A 165 11.07 9.94 -4.50
C ALA A 165 9.85 10.50 -5.23
N LEU A 166 8.66 10.32 -4.65
CA LEU A 166 7.43 10.92 -5.13
C LEU A 166 7.10 12.13 -4.28
N LYS A 167 7.02 13.29 -4.90
CA LYS A 167 6.65 14.55 -4.28
C LYS A 167 5.31 15.02 -4.83
N VAL A 168 4.39 15.34 -3.94
CA VAL A 168 3.07 15.89 -4.29
C VAL A 168 2.90 17.23 -3.58
N GLY A 169 2.72 18.28 -4.35
CA GLY A 169 2.59 19.62 -3.79
C GLY A 169 1.98 20.62 -4.78
N PRO A 170 1.49 21.76 -4.28
CA PRO A 170 0.80 22.74 -5.10
C PRO A 170 1.74 23.47 -6.06
N SER A 171 1.17 23.90 -7.17
CA SER A 171 1.82 24.91 -8.02
C SER A 171 1.90 26.26 -7.29
N PRO A 172 2.84 27.16 -7.66
CA PRO A 172 2.96 28.47 -7.04
C PRO A 172 1.67 29.31 -7.10
N ASP A 173 0.84 29.09 -8.12
CA ASP A 173 -0.44 29.77 -8.30
C ASP A 173 -1.62 29.02 -7.64
N GLY A 174 -1.38 27.89 -6.99
CA GLY A 174 -2.37 27.08 -6.29
C GLY A 174 -3.46 26.45 -7.17
N LYS A 175 -3.28 26.42 -8.49
CA LYS A 175 -4.31 25.90 -9.42
C LYS A 175 -4.25 24.41 -9.64
N VAL A 176 -3.06 23.82 -9.56
CA VAL A 176 -2.82 22.39 -9.77
C VAL A 176 -1.92 21.82 -8.70
N LEU A 177 -1.97 20.50 -8.52
CA LEU A 177 -0.99 19.74 -7.76
C LEU A 177 0.01 19.09 -8.71
N PHE A 178 1.29 19.22 -8.45
CA PHE A 178 2.30 18.49 -9.17
C PHE A 178 2.57 17.15 -8.50
N PHE A 179 2.35 16.08 -9.23
CA PHE A 179 2.88 14.75 -8.91
C PHE A 179 4.23 14.61 -9.61
N SER A 180 5.32 14.70 -8.86
CA SER A 180 6.69 14.69 -9.38
C SER A 180 7.43 13.47 -8.88
N LEU A 181 7.84 12.60 -9.79
CA LEU A 181 8.62 11.41 -9.49
C LEU A 181 10.06 11.62 -9.91
N ASP A 182 10.97 11.56 -8.95
CA ASP A 182 12.41 11.54 -9.13
C ASP A 182 12.91 10.10 -9.03
N VAL A 183 13.62 9.62 -10.05
CA VAL A 183 14.22 8.28 -10.09
C VAL A 183 15.71 8.43 -10.24
N LYS A 184 16.45 7.88 -9.27
CA LYS A 184 17.90 7.71 -9.33
C LYS A 184 18.17 6.24 -9.55
N SER A 185 18.97 5.92 -10.56
CA SER A 185 19.41 4.56 -10.85
C SER A 185 20.92 4.56 -11.02
N GLY A 186 21.62 3.68 -10.32
CA GLY A 186 23.07 3.57 -10.41
C GLY A 186 23.50 3.32 -11.86
N GLY A 187 24.28 4.23 -12.43
CA GLY A 187 24.76 4.15 -13.81
C GLY A 187 23.88 4.79 -14.88
N SER A 188 22.72 5.34 -14.53
CA SER A 188 21.85 6.06 -15.47
C SER A 188 21.62 7.51 -15.01
N PRO A 189 21.37 8.44 -15.95
CA PRO A 189 21.00 9.81 -15.59
C PRO A 189 19.75 9.83 -14.69
N ASN A 190 19.74 10.74 -13.71
CA ASN A 190 18.55 10.95 -12.89
C ASN A 190 17.37 11.36 -13.78
N GLN A 191 16.25 10.66 -13.62
CA GLN A 191 15.03 10.95 -14.37
C GLN A 191 14.02 11.63 -13.45
N ARG A 192 13.45 12.75 -13.93
CA ARG A 192 12.34 13.41 -13.26
C ARG A 192 11.15 13.49 -14.20
N ILE A 193 10.00 13.02 -13.76
CA ILE A 193 8.73 13.11 -14.48
C ILE A 193 7.74 13.82 -13.57
N SER A 194 7.11 14.89 -14.08
CA SER A 194 6.14 15.67 -13.31
C SER A 194 4.85 15.84 -14.10
N VAL A 195 3.72 15.56 -13.45
CA VAL A 195 2.38 15.64 -14.04
C VAL A 195 1.53 16.59 -13.21
N PRO A 196 1.01 17.70 -13.79
CA PRO A 196 0.08 18.57 -13.10
C PRO A 196 -1.32 17.93 -13.06
N VAL A 197 -1.86 17.82 -11.86
CA VAL A 197 -3.19 17.28 -11.58
C VAL A 197 -4.09 18.43 -11.13
N SER A 198 -5.19 18.64 -11.82
CA SER A 198 -6.17 19.69 -11.49
C SER A 198 -6.93 19.35 -10.20
N ARG A 199 -7.62 20.34 -9.61
CA ARG A 199 -8.46 20.15 -8.42
C ARG A 199 -9.52 19.08 -8.61
N GLY A 200 -10.18 19.05 -9.78
CA GLY A 200 -11.19 18.05 -10.10
C GLY A 200 -10.61 16.65 -10.23
N GLU A 201 -9.48 16.50 -10.94
CA GLU A 201 -8.78 15.22 -11.07
C GLU A 201 -8.30 14.70 -9.70
N PHE A 202 -7.82 15.59 -8.82
CA PHE A 202 -7.42 15.20 -7.47
C PHE A 202 -8.62 14.79 -6.60
N ALA A 203 -9.74 15.48 -6.70
CA ALA A 203 -10.97 15.10 -5.99
C ALA A 203 -11.48 13.71 -6.41
N VAL A 204 -11.42 13.38 -7.72
CA VAL A 204 -11.72 12.04 -8.20
C VAL A 204 -10.75 11.02 -7.62
N LEU A 205 -9.44 11.32 -7.62
CA LEU A 205 -8.43 10.44 -7.03
C LEU A 205 -8.71 10.18 -5.55
N CYS A 206 -8.99 11.22 -4.74
CA CYS A 206 -9.34 11.05 -3.33
C CYS A 206 -10.56 10.15 -3.14
N SER A 207 -11.61 10.32 -3.95
CA SER A 207 -12.79 9.45 -3.92
C SER A 207 -12.45 7.99 -4.22
N LEU A 208 -11.61 7.75 -5.24
CA LEU A 208 -11.14 6.40 -5.58
C LEU A 208 -10.30 5.80 -4.44
N ILE A 209 -9.41 6.57 -3.82
CA ILE A 209 -8.60 6.12 -2.68
C ILE A 209 -9.51 5.70 -1.54
N HIS A 210 -10.50 6.51 -1.14
CA HIS A 210 -11.45 6.17 -0.08
C HIS A 210 -12.17 4.85 -0.37
N SER A 211 -12.57 4.61 -1.63
CA SER A 211 -13.31 3.40 -2.00
C SER A 211 -12.47 2.13 -1.97
N VAL A 212 -11.15 2.21 -2.24
CA VAL A 212 -10.28 1.03 -2.33
C VAL A 212 -9.46 0.76 -1.07
N LEU A 213 -9.30 1.72 -0.16
CA LEU A 213 -8.50 1.56 1.07
C LEU A 213 -8.87 0.31 1.88
N PRO A 214 -10.16 0.00 2.14
CA PRO A 214 -10.54 -1.23 2.84
C PRO A 214 -10.03 -2.49 2.12
N SER A 215 -10.11 -2.54 0.79
CA SER A 215 -9.65 -3.67 -0.02
C SER A 215 -8.12 -3.79 -0.05
N LEU A 216 -7.39 -2.66 0.02
CA LEU A 216 -5.93 -2.69 0.12
C LEU A 216 -5.44 -3.27 1.46
N LEU A 217 -6.23 -3.11 2.52
CA LEU A 217 -5.96 -3.65 3.85
C LEU A 217 -6.58 -5.05 4.06
N GLY A 218 -7.36 -5.55 3.10
CA GLY A 218 -8.03 -6.84 3.18
C GLY A 218 -9.30 -6.85 4.01
N TRP A 219 -9.85 -5.68 4.37
CA TRP A 219 -11.06 -5.58 5.19
C TRP A 219 -12.35 -5.96 4.45
N ASP A 220 -12.33 -5.95 3.13
CA ASP A 220 -13.41 -6.49 2.29
C ASP A 220 -13.58 -7.99 2.53
N LEU A 221 -12.50 -8.76 2.57
CA LEU A 221 -12.54 -10.18 2.89
C LEU A 221 -13.15 -10.43 4.27
N TRP A 222 -12.75 -9.65 5.30
CA TRP A 222 -13.34 -9.76 6.64
C TRP A 222 -14.84 -9.48 6.62
N ARG A 223 -15.29 -8.47 5.89
CA ARG A 223 -16.71 -8.13 5.74
C ARG A 223 -17.51 -9.27 5.09
N ASP A 224 -16.94 -9.89 4.03
CA ASP A 224 -17.56 -11.01 3.35
C ASP A 224 -17.71 -12.24 4.28
N PHE A 225 -16.70 -12.52 5.13
CA PHE A 225 -16.80 -13.58 6.14
C PHE A 225 -17.87 -13.30 7.20
N VAL A 226 -18.05 -12.08 7.64
CA VAL A 226 -19.10 -11.70 8.59
C VAL A 226 -20.48 -11.93 7.97
N HIS A 227 -20.68 -11.57 6.71
CA HIS A 227 -21.96 -11.80 6.01
C HIS A 227 -22.25 -13.29 5.82
N LEU A 228 -21.25 -14.09 5.38
CA LEU A 228 -21.40 -15.53 5.24
C LEU A 228 -21.71 -16.23 6.58
N GLY A 229 -21.10 -15.75 7.68
CA GLY A 229 -21.38 -16.26 9.02
C GLY A 229 -22.83 -16.00 9.45
N THR A 230 -23.34 -14.79 9.21
CA THR A 230 -24.74 -14.44 9.55
C THR A 230 -25.76 -15.19 8.70
N ASP A 231 -25.47 -15.42 7.41
CA ASP A 231 -26.37 -16.18 6.54
C ASP A 231 -26.40 -17.67 6.92
N ALA A 232 -25.26 -18.27 7.25
CA ALA A 232 -25.19 -19.62 7.76
C ALA A 232 -25.90 -19.79 9.11
N GLU A 233 -25.84 -18.79 9.96
CA GLU A 233 -26.53 -18.77 11.26
C GLU A 233 -28.04 -18.60 11.07
N LYS A 234 -28.50 -17.74 10.17
CA LYS A 234 -29.91 -17.63 9.79
C LYS A 234 -30.44 -18.93 9.23
N GLN A 235 -29.74 -19.57 8.30
CA GLN A 235 -30.15 -20.86 7.75
C GLN A 235 -30.25 -21.96 8.82
N ARG A 236 -29.35 -21.97 9.83
CA ARG A 236 -29.44 -22.90 10.96
C ARG A 236 -30.66 -22.64 11.82
N LEU A 237 -31.02 -21.39 12.07
CA LEU A 237 -32.19 -21.01 12.84
C LEU A 237 -33.48 -21.38 12.10
N GLU A 238 -33.55 -21.14 10.79
CA GLU A 238 -34.69 -21.51 9.94
C GLU A 238 -34.86 -23.05 9.91
N GLN A 239 -33.80 -23.83 9.71
CA GLN A 239 -33.84 -25.30 9.75
C GLN A 239 -34.14 -25.87 11.14
N GLY A 240 -33.75 -25.17 12.21
CA GLY A 240 -34.07 -25.55 13.58
C GLY A 240 -35.54 -25.33 13.91
N GLN A 241 -36.15 -24.33 13.32
CA GLN A 241 -37.57 -24.01 13.55
C GLN A 241 -38.51 -24.98 12.82
N GLU A 242 -38.10 -25.50 11.65
CA GLU A 242 -38.85 -26.55 10.92
C GLU A 242 -38.82 -27.92 11.64
N ARG A 243 -37.79 -28.22 12.44
CA ARG A 243 -37.68 -29.47 13.20
C ARG A 243 -38.38 -29.43 14.56
N GLY A 244 -38.77 -28.24 15.03
CA GLY A 244 -39.40 -28.05 16.35
C GLY A 244 -40.92 -28.00 16.34
N GLY A 245 -41.54 -28.09 15.19
CA GLY A 245 -42.98 -27.90 15.03
C GLY A 245 -43.75 -29.15 14.63
N VAL A 246 -43.76 -30.20 15.42
CA VAL A 246 -44.89 -31.15 15.58
C VAL A 246 -44.61 -32.07 16.78
N SER A 247 -44.98 -31.67 17.94
CA SER A 247 -45.34 -32.62 19.00
C SER A 247 -46.86 -32.48 19.18
N ASP A 248 -47.58 -33.41 18.59
CA ASP A 248 -48.99 -33.62 18.88
C ASP A 248 -49.15 -33.84 20.40
N PRO A 249 -50.14 -33.22 21.04
CA PRO A 249 -50.44 -33.51 22.45
C PRO A 249 -50.97 -34.96 22.57
N PRO A 250 -50.69 -35.68 23.65
CA PRO A 250 -51.16 -37.02 23.83
C PRO A 250 -52.69 -37.07 23.96
N PRO A 251 -53.33 -38.09 23.38
CA PRO A 251 -54.78 -38.26 23.53
C PRO A 251 -55.12 -38.59 24.97
N PHE A 252 -56.14 -37.94 25.48
CA PHE A 252 -56.78 -38.26 26.75
C PHE A 252 -57.63 -39.53 26.66
#